data_22093b8a54ed5f92b2d9078fb0e83638
#
_entry.id   22093b8a54ed5f92b2d9078fb0e83638
#
_cell.length_a   1.000
_cell.length_b   1.000
_cell.length_c   1.000
_cell.angle_alpha   90.00
_cell.angle_beta   90.00
_cell.angle_gamma   90.00
#
_symmetry.space_group_name_H-M   'P 1'
#
loop_
_entity.id
_entity.type
_entity.pdbx_description
1 polymer ?
#
loop_
_entity_poly.entity_id
_entity_poly.type
_entity_poly.pdbx_seq_one_letter_code
_entity_poly.pdbx_strand_id
1 'polypeptide(L)'
;MNRRDFVQSLPVISTRLVLGVAAGPLVALSACGGMPYLAPRGPRERLVVDAAEVPATGALLQRPGLEFPVFLRQDEQGGYTGLLLRCTHRGCQPDPVGDRFICPCHGSEFDAEGAVLQGPAERPLARYLVTREGDDLILTLQGEGR
;
A
#
# COMPACT_ATOMS: atom_id res chain seq x y z
N MET A 1 19.42 61.45 41.68
CA MET A 1 19.19 60.84 40.37
C MET A 1 18.00 59.86 40.49
N ASN A 2 16.80 60.29 40.07
CA ASN A 2 15.55 59.55 40.26
C ASN A 2 15.32 58.62 39.10
N ARG A 3 14.98 57.37 39.44
CA ARG A 3 14.73 56.31 38.49
C ARG A 3 13.39 56.42 37.66
N ARG A 4 12.79 57.62 37.68
CA ARG A 4 11.45 57.82 37.07
C ARG A 4 11.45 58.57 35.74
N ASP A 5 12.57 59.03 35.23
CA ASP A 5 12.61 59.85 34.00
C ASP A 5 13.06 59.10 32.73
N PHE A 6 13.18 57.79 32.79
CA PHE A 6 13.67 56.97 31.61
C PHE A 6 12.58 56.38 30.77
N VAL A 7 11.30 56.66 31.02
CA VAL A 7 10.19 55.98 30.34
C VAL A 7 9.45 56.83 29.29
N GLN A 8 9.95 58.02 28.96
CA GLN A 8 9.21 58.92 28.03
C GLN A 8 10.00 59.28 26.78
N SER A 9 10.54 58.36 26.05
CA SER A 9 11.04 58.65 24.70
C SER A 9 11.15 57.36 23.87
N LEU A 10 10.00 56.72 23.56
CA LEU A 10 9.96 55.75 22.50
C LEU A 10 9.15 56.34 21.33
N PRO A 11 9.74 56.49 20.12
CA PRO A 11 9.00 56.92 18.96
C PRO A 11 8.02 55.82 18.53
N VAL A 12 6.76 56.19 18.31
CA VAL A 12 5.72 55.32 17.72
C VAL A 12 6.13 55.03 16.29
N ILE A 13 6.80 53.91 16.08
CA ILE A 13 7.03 53.39 14.73
C ILE A 13 5.72 52.70 14.29
N SER A 14 5.02 53.40 13.39
CA SER A 14 3.82 52.90 12.74
C SER A 14 4.23 51.80 11.76
N THR A 15 4.32 50.56 12.24
CA THR A 15 4.63 49.41 11.43
C THR A 15 3.33 48.97 10.70
N ARG A 16 3.20 49.36 9.43
CA ARG A 16 2.23 48.77 8.54
C ARG A 16 2.58 47.30 8.39
N LEU A 17 1.77 46.42 9.00
CA LEU A 17 1.86 44.99 8.88
C LEU A 17 1.43 44.58 7.44
N VAL A 18 2.40 44.42 6.55
CA VAL A 18 2.21 43.79 5.27
C VAL A 18 2.13 42.27 5.54
N LEU A 19 0.91 41.72 5.53
CA LEU A 19 0.73 40.26 5.51
C LEU A 19 1.21 39.72 4.14
N GLY A 20 2.50 39.47 4.03
CA GLY A 20 3.05 38.66 2.98
C GLY A 20 2.77 37.19 3.30
N VAL A 21 1.76 36.61 2.70
CA VAL A 21 1.57 35.16 2.69
C VAL A 21 2.70 34.56 1.85
N ALA A 22 3.81 34.20 2.51
CA ALA A 22 4.83 33.37 1.88
C ALA A 22 4.23 31.97 1.73
N ALA A 23 3.75 31.66 0.53
CA ALA A 23 3.49 30.27 0.13
C ALA A 23 4.84 29.55 0.06
N GLY A 24 5.26 28.99 1.19
CA GLY A 24 6.40 28.07 1.22
C GLY A 24 6.07 26.82 0.40
N PRO A 25 7.06 26.24 -0.33
CA PRO A 25 6.83 24.98 -1.00
C PRO A 25 6.46 23.93 0.05
N LEU A 26 5.28 23.34 -0.08
CA LEU A 26 4.91 22.10 0.61
C LEU A 26 5.92 21.04 0.16
N VAL A 27 6.96 20.82 0.95
CA VAL A 27 7.83 19.66 0.80
C VAL A 27 6.94 18.48 1.15
N ALA A 28 6.44 17.80 0.11
CA ALA A 28 5.81 16.50 0.26
C ALA A 28 6.89 15.58 0.84
N LEU A 29 6.79 15.28 2.14
CA LEU A 29 7.54 14.18 2.74
C LEU A 29 7.07 12.91 2.00
N SER A 30 7.89 12.45 1.06
CA SER A 30 7.76 11.12 0.50
C SER A 30 7.97 10.16 1.65
N ALA A 31 6.87 9.72 2.27
CA ALA A 31 6.90 8.60 3.19
C ALA A 31 7.56 7.44 2.44
N CYS A 32 8.58 6.82 3.01
CA CYS A 32 9.10 5.53 2.57
C CYS A 32 7.94 4.54 2.65
N GLY A 33 7.13 4.49 1.60
CA GLY A 33 5.87 3.78 1.58
C GLY A 33 6.13 2.31 1.34
N GLY A 34 6.10 1.52 2.41
CA GLY A 34 5.77 0.12 2.28
C GLY A 34 4.39 -0.02 1.63
N MET A 35 4.12 -1.18 1.03
CA MET A 35 2.82 -1.47 0.44
C MET A 35 1.72 -1.38 1.52
N PRO A 36 0.61 -0.66 1.27
CA PRO A 36 -0.44 -0.49 2.28
C PRO A 36 -1.18 -1.81 2.53
N TYR A 37 -1.63 -1.96 3.79
CA TYR A 37 -2.53 -3.04 4.17
C TYR A 37 -3.96 -2.54 4.16
N LEU A 38 -4.85 -3.26 3.49
CA LEU A 38 -6.29 -3.02 3.46
C LEU A 38 -7.02 -4.19 4.12
N ALA A 39 -8.10 -3.91 4.84
CA ALA A 39 -8.93 -4.92 5.48
C ALA A 39 -10.13 -5.29 4.57
N PRO A 40 -10.09 -6.41 3.84
CA PRO A 40 -11.19 -6.79 2.97
C PRO A 40 -12.41 -7.23 3.78
N ARG A 41 -13.60 -7.02 3.21
CA ARG A 41 -14.89 -7.53 3.70
C ARG A 41 -15.16 -8.93 3.14
N GLY A 42 -16.14 -9.62 3.68
CA GLY A 42 -16.62 -10.93 3.16
C GLY A 42 -15.83 -12.14 3.68
N PRO A 43 -16.20 -13.37 3.32
CA PRO A 43 -15.48 -14.60 3.67
C PRO A 43 -14.16 -14.72 2.90
N ARG A 44 -13.29 -15.66 3.31
CA ARG A 44 -11.97 -15.83 2.67
C ARG A 44 -12.04 -16.24 1.19
N GLU A 45 -13.10 -16.91 0.82
CA GLU A 45 -13.33 -17.39 -0.56
C GLU A 45 -13.81 -16.27 -1.49
N ARG A 46 -14.38 -15.19 -0.91
CA ARG A 46 -14.91 -14.03 -1.64
C ARG A 46 -14.63 -12.75 -0.87
N LEU A 47 -13.48 -12.15 -1.14
CA LEU A 47 -13.06 -10.90 -0.52
C LEU A 47 -13.62 -9.70 -1.30
N VAL A 48 -13.97 -8.65 -0.60
CA VAL A 48 -14.50 -7.41 -1.19
C VAL A 48 -13.71 -6.22 -0.67
N VAL A 49 -13.26 -5.35 -1.56
CA VAL A 49 -12.52 -4.13 -1.25
C VAL A 49 -12.97 -3.00 -2.17
N ASP A 50 -13.00 -1.76 -1.69
CA ASP A 50 -13.28 -0.60 -2.52
C ASP A 50 -12.12 -0.36 -3.50
N ALA A 51 -12.42 -0.21 -4.79
CA ALA A 51 -11.42 0.03 -5.83
C ALA A 51 -10.64 1.34 -5.60
N ALA A 52 -11.26 2.35 -5.01
CA ALA A 52 -10.63 3.63 -4.72
C ALA A 52 -9.57 3.53 -3.61
N GLU A 53 -9.63 2.51 -2.76
CA GLU A 53 -8.64 2.26 -1.70
C GLU A 53 -7.37 1.59 -2.23
N VAL A 54 -7.40 0.99 -3.44
CA VAL A 54 -6.27 0.23 -4.01
C VAL A 54 -5.36 1.18 -4.80
N PRO A 55 -4.15 1.49 -4.32
CA PRO A 55 -3.22 2.35 -5.05
C PRO A 55 -2.65 1.63 -6.28
N ALA A 56 -2.14 2.39 -7.25
CA ALA A 56 -1.54 1.85 -8.47
C ALA A 56 -0.35 0.91 -8.19
N THR A 57 0.35 1.12 -7.08
CA THR A 57 1.46 0.26 -6.63
C THR A 57 1.00 -1.08 -6.06
N GLY A 58 -0.31 -1.24 -5.84
CA GLY A 58 -0.90 -2.41 -5.20
C GLY A 58 -1.08 -2.27 -3.69
N ALA A 59 -1.78 -3.24 -3.12
CA ALA A 59 -2.06 -3.34 -1.70
C ALA A 59 -2.01 -4.80 -1.22
N LEU A 60 -1.77 -4.99 0.07
CA LEU A 60 -1.89 -6.27 0.75
C LEU A 60 -3.23 -6.34 1.48
N LEU A 61 -4.08 -7.26 1.09
CA LEU A 61 -5.36 -7.50 1.75
C LEU A 61 -5.14 -8.46 2.91
N GLN A 62 -5.36 -7.97 4.14
CA GLN A 62 -5.17 -8.76 5.35
C GLN A 62 -6.22 -8.43 6.40
N ARG A 63 -6.70 -9.43 7.09
CA ARG A 63 -7.60 -9.31 8.25
C ARG A 63 -7.53 -10.56 9.13
N PRO A 64 -8.03 -10.53 10.37
CA PRO A 64 -8.18 -11.72 11.18
C PRO A 64 -8.94 -12.83 10.44
N GLY A 65 -8.39 -14.06 10.44
CA GLY A 65 -8.95 -15.21 9.74
C GLY A 65 -8.40 -15.46 8.34
N LEU A 66 -7.58 -14.57 7.78
CA LEU A 66 -6.72 -14.85 6.63
C LEU A 66 -5.35 -15.28 7.15
N GLU A 67 -4.93 -16.49 6.83
CA GLU A 67 -3.61 -17.02 7.23
C GLU A 67 -2.48 -16.30 6.50
N PHE A 68 -2.70 -15.96 5.21
CA PHE A 68 -1.77 -15.25 4.36
C PHE A 68 -2.44 -14.02 3.73
N PRO A 69 -1.71 -12.93 3.50
CA PRO A 69 -2.25 -11.78 2.79
C PRO A 69 -2.50 -12.11 1.32
N VAL A 70 -3.42 -11.38 0.72
CA VAL A 70 -3.67 -11.38 -0.72
C VAL A 70 -3.11 -10.10 -1.30
N PHE A 71 -2.16 -10.21 -2.21
CA PHE A 71 -1.69 -9.08 -2.99
C PHE A 71 -2.74 -8.72 -4.05
N LEU A 72 -3.04 -7.43 -4.19
CA LEU A 72 -3.97 -6.91 -5.19
C LEU A 72 -3.35 -5.70 -5.88
N ARG A 73 -3.29 -5.72 -7.21
CA ARG A 73 -2.78 -4.61 -8.02
C ARG A 73 -3.59 -4.48 -9.31
N GLN A 74 -3.76 -3.25 -9.78
CA GLN A 74 -4.27 -3.01 -11.12
C GLN A 74 -3.19 -3.35 -12.15
N ASP A 75 -3.57 -4.05 -13.21
CA ASP A 75 -2.70 -4.33 -14.36
C ASP A 75 -2.71 -3.17 -15.37
N GLU A 76 -1.82 -3.24 -16.37
CA GLU A 76 -1.68 -2.19 -17.38
C GLU A 76 -2.88 -2.09 -18.33
N GLN A 77 -3.71 -3.13 -18.40
CA GLN A 77 -4.93 -3.20 -19.22
C GLN A 77 -6.17 -2.69 -18.47
N GLY A 78 -6.02 -2.27 -17.20
CA GLY A 78 -7.11 -1.80 -16.35
C GLY A 78 -7.87 -2.91 -15.62
N GLY A 79 -7.41 -4.16 -15.74
CA GLY A 79 -7.84 -5.29 -14.92
C GLY A 79 -7.16 -5.30 -13.56
N TYR A 80 -7.31 -6.39 -12.83
CA TYR A 80 -6.69 -6.57 -11.52
C TYR A 80 -6.09 -7.97 -11.37
N THR A 81 -4.90 -8.03 -10.79
CA THR A 81 -4.26 -9.28 -10.36
C THR A 81 -4.38 -9.43 -8.86
N GLY A 82 -4.96 -10.55 -8.41
CA GLY A 82 -5.04 -10.96 -7.01
C GLY A 82 -4.22 -12.23 -6.78
N LEU A 83 -3.24 -12.22 -5.88
CA LEU A 83 -2.36 -13.34 -5.59
C LEU A 83 -2.37 -13.68 -4.10
N LEU A 84 -2.60 -14.95 -3.76
CA LEU A 84 -2.40 -15.41 -2.39
C LEU A 84 -0.90 -15.53 -2.11
N LEU A 85 -0.40 -14.74 -1.16
CA LEU A 85 1.03 -14.74 -0.80
C LEU A 85 1.37 -15.94 0.09
N ARG A 86 1.20 -17.14 -0.47
CA ARG A 86 1.58 -18.42 0.13
C ARG A 86 2.48 -19.18 -0.84
N CYS A 87 3.75 -19.29 -0.48
CA CYS A 87 4.73 -19.98 -1.31
C CYS A 87 4.34 -21.44 -1.56
N THR A 88 4.30 -21.83 -2.82
CA THR A 88 3.86 -23.15 -3.26
C THR A 88 4.87 -24.27 -3.00
N HIS A 89 6.09 -23.92 -2.52
CA HIS A 89 7.06 -24.91 -2.04
C HIS A 89 6.64 -25.51 -0.69
N ARG A 90 6.57 -24.69 0.38
CA ARG A 90 6.25 -25.14 1.74
C ARG A 90 5.37 -24.19 2.55
N GLY A 91 4.64 -23.29 1.89
CA GLY A 91 3.65 -22.44 2.52
C GLY A 91 4.17 -21.25 3.31
N CYS A 92 5.46 -20.87 3.20
CA CYS A 92 5.92 -19.59 3.77
C CYS A 92 5.30 -18.41 3.03
N GLN A 93 5.21 -17.26 3.68
CA GLN A 93 4.76 -16.04 3.04
C GLN A 93 5.90 -15.43 2.20
N PRO A 94 5.74 -15.25 0.88
CA PRO A 94 6.66 -14.46 0.09
C PRO A 94 6.50 -12.96 0.37
N ASP A 95 7.60 -12.23 0.34
CA ASP A 95 7.62 -10.78 0.49
C ASP A 95 7.61 -10.08 -0.87
N PRO A 96 6.84 -9.00 -1.05
CA PRO A 96 6.90 -8.19 -2.25
C PRO A 96 8.22 -7.40 -2.29
N VAL A 97 8.97 -7.53 -3.38
CA VAL A 97 10.25 -6.85 -3.61
C VAL A 97 10.26 -6.29 -5.03
N GLY A 98 9.97 -5.00 -5.18
CA GLY A 98 9.78 -4.38 -6.48
C GLY A 98 8.61 -5.00 -7.23
N ASP A 99 8.88 -5.58 -8.40
CA ASP A 99 7.91 -6.22 -9.30
C ASP A 99 7.84 -7.76 -9.15
N ARG A 100 8.40 -8.31 -8.07
CA ARG A 100 8.44 -9.76 -7.81
C ARG A 100 8.13 -10.07 -6.34
N PHE A 101 7.95 -11.37 -6.07
CA PHE A 101 7.78 -11.89 -4.71
C PHE A 101 8.91 -12.86 -4.40
N ILE A 102 9.57 -12.67 -3.26
CA ILE A 102 10.70 -13.51 -2.82
C ILE A 102 10.29 -14.23 -1.54
N CYS A 103 10.40 -15.55 -1.55
CA CYS A 103 10.13 -16.36 -0.38
C CYS A 103 11.38 -16.44 0.51
N PRO A 104 11.35 -15.90 1.74
CA PRO A 104 12.53 -15.82 2.60
C PRO A 104 12.97 -17.19 3.13
N CYS A 105 12.10 -18.21 3.10
CA CYS A 105 12.41 -19.51 3.68
C CYS A 105 13.42 -20.31 2.84
N HIS A 106 13.26 -20.35 1.51
CA HIS A 106 14.10 -21.17 0.64
C HIS A 106 14.42 -20.48 -0.70
N GLY A 107 14.18 -19.17 -0.83
CA GLY A 107 14.59 -18.39 -1.99
C GLY A 107 13.79 -18.61 -3.26
N SER A 108 12.56 -19.17 -3.18
CA SER A 108 11.68 -19.19 -4.37
C SER A 108 11.31 -17.77 -4.77
N GLU A 109 11.36 -17.47 -6.08
CA GLU A 109 10.95 -16.18 -6.63
C GLU A 109 9.79 -16.35 -7.59
N PHE A 110 8.89 -15.38 -7.57
CA PHE A 110 7.73 -15.29 -8.44
C PHE A 110 7.65 -13.90 -9.07
N ASP A 111 7.16 -13.81 -10.29
CA ASP A 111 6.91 -12.54 -10.95
C ASP A 111 5.65 -11.83 -10.41
N ALA A 112 5.36 -10.68 -10.97
CA ALA A 112 4.20 -9.86 -10.58
C ALA A 112 2.84 -10.54 -10.86
N GLU A 113 2.81 -11.53 -11.71
CA GLU A 113 1.64 -12.35 -12.07
C GLU A 113 1.58 -13.66 -11.27
N GLY A 114 2.60 -13.91 -10.43
CA GLY A 114 2.70 -15.09 -9.57
C GLY A 114 3.33 -16.31 -10.24
N ALA A 115 3.87 -16.21 -11.47
CA ALA A 115 4.57 -17.32 -12.10
C ALA A 115 5.95 -17.51 -11.46
N VAL A 116 6.44 -18.77 -11.44
CA VAL A 116 7.75 -19.10 -10.84
C VAL A 116 8.87 -18.56 -11.72
N LEU A 117 9.74 -17.73 -11.14
CA LEU A 117 11.00 -17.28 -11.74
C LEU A 117 12.17 -18.15 -11.28
N GLN A 118 12.16 -18.54 -9.99
CA GLN A 118 13.20 -19.36 -9.38
C GLN A 118 12.59 -20.32 -8.37
N GLY A 119 13.05 -21.59 -8.43
CA GLY A 119 12.71 -22.62 -7.45
C GLY A 119 13.31 -22.37 -6.06
N PRO A 120 12.97 -23.23 -5.09
CA PRO A 120 12.43 -24.59 -5.25
C PRO A 120 10.90 -24.71 -5.45
N ALA A 121 10.13 -23.64 -5.47
CA ALA A 121 8.73 -23.74 -5.89
C ALA A 121 8.62 -24.18 -7.36
N GLU A 122 7.67 -25.06 -7.67
CA GLU A 122 7.45 -25.61 -9.01
C GLU A 122 6.10 -25.16 -9.61
N ARG A 123 5.25 -24.53 -8.79
CA ARG A 123 3.91 -24.08 -9.18
C ARG A 123 3.77 -22.58 -8.91
N PRO A 124 2.97 -21.86 -9.73
CA PRO A 124 2.71 -20.44 -9.50
C PRO A 124 1.96 -20.23 -8.17
N LEU A 125 1.96 -18.98 -7.70
CA LEU A 125 1.11 -18.56 -6.59
C LEU A 125 -0.38 -18.75 -6.96
N ALA A 126 -1.18 -19.09 -5.96
CA ALA A 126 -2.63 -19.21 -6.16
C ALA A 126 -3.22 -17.83 -6.47
N ARG A 127 -4.15 -17.79 -7.45
CA ARG A 127 -4.77 -16.55 -7.93
C ARG A 127 -6.22 -16.45 -7.48
N TYR A 128 -6.62 -15.20 -7.24
CA TYR A 128 -8.02 -14.82 -7.15
C TYR A 128 -8.51 -14.32 -8.51
N LEU A 129 -9.70 -14.73 -8.93
CA LEU A 129 -10.42 -14.04 -9.98
C LEU A 129 -10.90 -12.71 -9.40
N VAL A 130 -10.52 -11.60 -10.02
CA VAL A 130 -10.95 -10.28 -9.62
C VAL A 130 -11.97 -9.76 -10.62
N THR A 131 -13.15 -9.39 -10.13
CA THR A 131 -14.21 -8.75 -10.92
C THR A 131 -14.55 -7.42 -10.28
N ARG A 132 -14.94 -6.44 -11.09
CA ARG A 132 -15.40 -5.14 -10.60
C ARG A 132 -16.93 -5.07 -10.67
N GLU A 133 -17.54 -4.73 -9.54
CA GLU A 133 -18.99 -4.51 -9.42
C GLU A 133 -19.21 -3.08 -8.86
N GLY A 134 -19.46 -2.11 -9.73
CA GLY A 134 -19.52 -0.71 -9.33
C GLY A 134 -18.18 -0.19 -8.79
N ASP A 135 -18.17 0.20 -7.54
CA ASP A 135 -16.96 0.67 -6.84
C ASP A 135 -16.23 -0.46 -6.10
N ASP A 136 -16.84 -1.63 -5.99
CA ASP A 136 -16.25 -2.79 -5.31
C ASP A 136 -15.45 -3.67 -6.27
N LEU A 137 -14.31 -4.15 -5.78
CA LEU A 137 -13.55 -5.25 -6.34
C LEU A 137 -13.89 -6.52 -5.58
N ILE A 138 -14.35 -7.53 -6.30
CA ILE A 138 -14.71 -8.83 -5.77
C ILE A 138 -13.61 -9.83 -6.14
N LEU A 139 -12.92 -10.36 -5.13
CA LEU A 139 -11.89 -11.36 -5.31
C LEU A 139 -12.44 -12.72 -4.92
N THR A 140 -12.53 -13.62 -5.88
CA THR A 140 -12.95 -15.02 -5.66
C THR A 140 -11.77 -15.94 -5.78
N LEU A 141 -11.47 -16.71 -4.74
CA LEU A 141 -10.39 -17.68 -4.76
C LEU A 141 -10.70 -18.76 -5.81
N GLN A 142 -9.87 -18.84 -6.81
CA GLN A 142 -9.92 -19.96 -7.74
C GLN A 142 -9.35 -21.18 -7.00
N GLY A 143 -10.12 -22.27 -6.92
CA GLY A 143 -9.66 -23.47 -6.24
C GLY A 143 -8.28 -23.87 -6.75
N GLU A 144 -7.37 -24.18 -5.83
CA GLU A 144 -6.09 -24.78 -6.17
C GLU A 144 -6.41 -26.03 -7.01
N GLY A 145 -6.04 -26.02 -8.28
CA GLY A 145 -6.15 -27.18 -9.13
C GLY A 145 -5.47 -28.37 -8.43
N ARG A 146 -6.27 -29.38 -8.10
CA ARG A 146 -5.79 -30.64 -7.54
C ARG A 146 -4.88 -31.35 -8.53
#